data_a723ee0824562f0e342c9c278acbf81a
#
_entry.id   a723ee0824562f0e342c9c278acbf81a
#
_cell.length_a   1.000
_cell.length_b   1.000
_cell.length_c   1.000
_cell.angle_alpha   90.00
_cell.angle_beta   90.00
_cell.angle_gamma   90.00
#
_symmetry.space_group_name_H-M   'P 1'
#
loop_
_entity.id
_entity.type
_entity.pdbx_description
1 polymer ?
#
loop_
_entity_poly.entity_id
_entity_poly.type
_entity_poly.pdbx_seq_one_letter_code
_entity_poly.pdbx_strand_id
1 'polypeptide(L)'
;MKRLVLCTAFGCLIGVTSASARDFGQWETTDPLIREWYQALMQPDNPAVSCCGEADAYWADSFEVQGDKYVAIITDSRPDGPLRRKHIDVGTKIVVPNHKLKYDQSNPTGHGIIFLSRGDYVYCYVAPGGV
;
A
#
# COMPACT_ATOMS: atom_id res chain seq x y z
N MET A 1 12.51 14.82 62.77
CA MET A 1 12.43 15.50 61.47
C MET A 1 12.27 14.45 60.39
N LYS A 2 11.07 14.25 59.89
CA LYS A 2 10.78 13.29 58.81
C LYS A 2 10.88 14.04 57.50
N ARG A 3 11.83 13.68 56.64
CA ARG A 3 11.92 14.18 55.27
C ARG A 3 11.04 13.32 54.41
N LEU A 4 9.97 13.91 53.89
CA LEU A 4 9.13 13.31 52.87
C LEU A 4 9.84 13.41 51.51
N VAL A 5 10.19 12.25 50.93
CA VAL A 5 10.70 12.16 49.56
C VAL A 5 9.49 11.98 48.65
N LEU A 6 9.20 13.01 47.89
CA LEU A 6 8.16 13.00 46.90
C LEU A 6 8.74 12.39 45.60
N CYS A 7 8.42 11.12 45.35
CA CYS A 7 8.68 10.50 44.03
C CYS A 7 7.67 10.96 43.03
N THR A 8 8.05 11.93 42.20
CA THR A 8 7.29 12.28 40.98
C THR A 8 7.56 11.21 39.92
N ALA A 9 6.57 10.33 39.73
CA ALA A 9 6.56 9.40 38.61
C ALA A 9 6.27 10.16 37.29
N PHE A 10 7.33 10.36 36.52
CA PHE A 10 7.23 10.93 35.16
C PHE A 10 6.79 9.81 34.24
N GLY A 11 5.47 9.74 34.00
CA GLY A 11 4.89 8.80 33.05
C GLY A 11 5.27 9.19 31.63
N CYS A 12 6.16 8.41 31.02
CA CYS A 12 6.49 8.52 29.61
C CYS A 12 5.32 7.97 28.81
N LEU A 13 4.44 8.85 28.32
CA LEU A 13 3.47 8.50 27.28
C LEU A 13 4.24 8.29 25.97
N ILE A 14 4.50 7.03 25.65
CA ILE A 14 4.98 6.64 24.32
C ILE A 14 3.78 6.74 23.40
N GLY A 15 3.66 7.86 22.72
CA GLY A 15 2.68 8.01 21.64
C GLY A 15 3.03 7.05 20.51
N VAL A 16 2.24 6.00 20.34
CA VAL A 16 2.30 5.15 19.16
C VAL A 16 1.77 5.99 18.00
N THR A 17 2.65 6.63 17.26
CA THR A 17 2.29 7.25 15.99
C THR A 17 2.06 6.11 15.00
N SER A 18 0.80 5.73 14.81
CA SER A 18 0.41 4.91 13.68
C SER A 18 0.83 5.67 12.43
N ALA A 19 1.77 5.10 11.66
CA ALA A 19 2.08 5.59 10.33
C ALA A 19 0.84 5.38 9.46
N SER A 20 -0.04 6.37 9.47
CA SER A 20 -1.21 6.43 8.61
C SER A 20 -0.70 6.58 7.19
N ALA A 21 -0.90 5.57 6.33
CA ALA A 21 -0.78 5.75 4.90
C ALA A 21 -1.59 6.99 4.52
N ARG A 22 -1.06 7.82 3.63
CA ARG A 22 -1.52 9.17 3.22
C ARG A 22 -3.01 9.29 2.88
N ASP A 23 -3.87 8.89 3.79
CA ASP A 23 -5.31 9.05 3.68
C ASP A 23 -5.71 10.41 4.28
N PHE A 24 -6.13 11.32 3.42
CA PHE A 24 -6.61 12.66 3.76
C PHE A 24 -8.13 12.78 3.56
N GLY A 25 -8.85 11.66 3.56
CA GLY A 25 -10.29 11.61 3.31
C GLY A 25 -10.68 11.53 1.83
N GLN A 26 -9.74 11.53 0.90
CA GLN A 26 -10.03 11.46 -0.54
C GLN A 26 -10.70 10.15 -0.97
N TRP A 27 -10.65 9.13 -0.12
CA TRP A 27 -11.20 7.80 -0.36
C TRP A 27 -12.55 7.54 0.29
N GLU A 28 -13.15 8.54 0.95
CA GLU A 28 -14.41 8.39 1.66
C GLU A 28 -15.58 8.03 0.73
N THR A 29 -15.50 8.39 -0.54
CA THR A 29 -16.51 8.07 -1.57
C THR A 29 -16.29 6.73 -2.27
N THR A 30 -15.19 6.06 -1.98
CA THR A 30 -14.89 4.73 -2.54
C THR A 30 -15.84 3.69 -1.95
N ASP A 31 -16.23 2.70 -2.77
CA ASP A 31 -17.05 1.57 -2.32
C ASP A 31 -16.47 0.97 -1.04
N PRO A 32 -17.26 0.80 0.03
CA PRO A 32 -16.78 0.29 1.31
C PRO A 32 -16.09 -1.07 1.23
N LEU A 33 -16.53 -1.97 0.36
CA LEU A 33 -15.90 -3.29 0.17
C LEU A 33 -14.51 -3.17 -0.45
N ILE A 34 -14.35 -2.30 -1.42
CA ILE A 34 -13.05 -2.02 -2.05
C ILE A 34 -12.10 -1.40 -1.03
N ARG A 35 -12.58 -0.43 -0.27
CA ARG A 35 -11.80 0.26 0.76
C ARG A 35 -11.35 -0.69 1.86
N GLU A 36 -12.24 -1.54 2.35
CA GLU A 36 -11.93 -2.57 3.36
C GLU A 36 -10.88 -3.55 2.84
N TRP A 37 -11.01 -3.99 1.59
CA TRP A 37 -10.02 -4.86 0.96
C TRP A 37 -8.63 -4.23 0.92
N TYR A 38 -8.51 -2.97 0.50
CA TYR A 38 -7.23 -2.24 0.51
C TYR A 38 -6.62 -2.16 1.92
N GLN A 39 -7.44 -1.87 2.92
CA GLN A 39 -6.99 -1.74 4.30
C GLN A 39 -6.52 -3.07 4.91
N ALA A 40 -7.11 -4.17 4.49
CA ALA A 40 -6.77 -5.52 4.96
C ALA A 40 -5.57 -6.13 4.25
N LEU A 41 -5.10 -5.53 3.16
CA LEU A 41 -4.05 -6.11 2.32
C LEU A 41 -2.67 -5.97 2.95
N MET A 42 -2.07 -7.12 3.28
CA MET A 42 -0.76 -7.20 3.91
C MET A 42 0.32 -7.65 2.93
N GLN A 43 1.56 -7.24 3.19
CA GLN A 43 2.71 -7.62 2.35
C GLN A 43 2.93 -9.13 2.38
N PRO A 44 3.22 -9.77 1.24
CA PRO A 44 3.36 -11.22 1.17
C PRO A 44 4.59 -11.75 1.91
N ASP A 45 5.63 -10.95 2.00
CA ASP A 45 6.88 -11.28 2.71
C ASP A 45 6.88 -10.81 4.18
N ASN A 46 5.92 -9.99 4.57
CA ASN A 46 5.75 -9.54 5.96
C ASN A 46 4.26 -9.29 6.28
N PRO A 47 3.53 -10.33 6.70
CA PRO A 47 2.09 -10.23 6.94
C PRO A 47 1.67 -9.28 8.07
N ALA A 48 2.61 -8.78 8.85
CA ALA A 48 2.36 -7.77 9.88
C ALA A 48 2.40 -6.33 9.33
N VAL A 49 2.78 -6.14 8.07
CA VAL A 49 2.94 -4.84 7.43
C VAL A 49 1.99 -4.71 6.25
N SER A 50 1.25 -3.59 6.20
CA SER A 50 0.31 -3.28 5.13
C SER A 50 1.03 -3.06 3.79
N CYS A 51 0.30 -3.32 2.69
CA CYS A 51 0.67 -2.85 1.35
C CYS A 51 0.55 -1.33 1.18
N CYS A 52 0.15 -0.58 2.20
CA CYS A 52 -0.01 0.88 2.29
C CYS A 52 -1.29 1.47 1.69
N GLY A 53 -2.22 0.65 1.22
CA GLY A 53 -3.57 1.09 0.84
C GLY A 53 -3.66 1.90 -0.45
N GLU A 54 -4.83 2.48 -0.68
CA GLU A 54 -5.21 3.11 -1.96
C GLU A 54 -4.31 4.29 -2.38
N ALA A 55 -3.79 5.05 -1.42
CA ALA A 55 -3.00 6.25 -1.71
C ALA A 55 -1.66 5.95 -2.42
N ASP A 56 -1.20 4.72 -2.33
CA ASP A 56 0.04 4.26 -2.94
C ASP A 56 -0.21 3.25 -4.08
N ALA A 57 -1.48 3.07 -4.46
CA ALA A 57 -1.92 2.08 -5.44
C ALA A 57 -2.03 2.64 -6.86
N TYR A 58 -1.53 1.89 -7.82
CA TYR A 58 -1.65 2.16 -9.25
C TYR A 58 -2.22 0.92 -9.95
N TRP A 59 -3.10 1.12 -10.92
CA TRP A 59 -3.53 0.03 -11.78
C TRP A 59 -2.38 -0.44 -12.66
N ALA A 60 -2.16 -1.72 -12.67
CA ALA A 60 -1.16 -2.39 -13.48
C ALA A 60 -1.75 -3.70 -14.00
N ASP A 61 -2.70 -3.57 -14.94
CA ASP A 61 -3.49 -4.68 -15.48
C ASP A 61 -2.72 -5.57 -16.43
N SER A 62 -1.54 -5.13 -16.84
CA SER A 62 -0.68 -5.88 -17.74
C SER A 62 0.63 -6.22 -17.06
N PHE A 63 1.19 -7.37 -17.40
CA PHE A 63 2.52 -7.75 -16.94
C PHE A 63 3.23 -8.60 -17.97
N GLU A 64 4.55 -8.63 -17.85
CA GLU A 64 5.43 -9.51 -18.62
C GLU A 64 6.22 -10.39 -17.66
N VAL A 65 6.58 -11.57 -18.10
CA VAL A 65 7.52 -12.44 -17.37
C VAL A 65 8.86 -12.36 -18.10
N GLN A 66 9.88 -11.85 -17.41
CA GLN A 66 11.23 -11.73 -17.93
C GLN A 66 12.17 -12.61 -17.10
N GLY A 67 12.53 -13.78 -17.64
CA GLY A 67 13.27 -14.78 -16.90
C GLY A 67 12.44 -15.33 -15.72
N ASP A 68 12.90 -15.09 -14.50
CA ASP A 68 12.23 -15.48 -13.26
C ASP A 68 11.48 -14.33 -12.57
N LYS A 69 11.33 -13.18 -13.24
CA LYS A 69 10.74 -11.96 -12.67
C LYS A 69 9.47 -11.55 -13.37
N TYR A 70 8.53 -11.00 -12.59
CA TYR A 70 7.39 -10.26 -13.09
C TYR A 70 7.78 -8.81 -13.35
N VAL A 71 7.30 -8.26 -14.44
CA VAL A 71 7.40 -6.84 -14.78
C VAL A 71 5.99 -6.30 -14.93
N ALA A 72 5.53 -5.54 -13.95
CA ALA A 72 4.22 -4.90 -13.99
C ALA A 72 4.26 -3.70 -14.95
N ILE A 73 3.18 -3.51 -15.68
CA ILE A 73 3.03 -2.41 -16.63
C ILE A 73 1.89 -1.52 -16.15
N ILE A 74 2.19 -0.25 -15.92
CA ILE A 74 1.19 0.73 -15.46
C ILE A 74 0.14 0.94 -16.55
N THR A 75 -1.12 0.79 -16.17
CA THR A 75 -2.29 1.04 -17.03
C THR A 75 -3.19 2.15 -16.49
N ASP A 76 -2.82 2.73 -15.36
CA ASP A 76 -3.61 3.71 -14.62
C ASP A 76 -3.58 5.08 -15.28
N SER A 77 -4.69 5.48 -15.89
CA SER A 77 -4.86 6.80 -16.51
C SER A 77 -5.64 7.78 -15.63
N ARG A 78 -5.96 7.42 -14.40
CA ARG A 78 -6.71 8.31 -13.49
C ARG A 78 -5.87 9.54 -13.13
N PRO A 79 -6.51 10.72 -12.94
CA PRO A 79 -5.81 11.93 -12.53
C PRO A 79 -5.12 11.75 -11.17
N ASP A 80 -3.87 12.22 -11.06
CA ASP A 80 -3.08 12.07 -9.83
C ASP A 80 -3.40 13.10 -8.76
N GLY A 81 -3.83 14.30 -9.16
CA GLY A 81 -4.14 15.39 -8.25
C GLY A 81 -5.17 15.02 -7.17
N PRO A 82 -6.36 14.50 -7.53
CA PRO A 82 -7.35 14.04 -6.56
C PRO A 82 -6.85 12.90 -5.68
N LEU A 83 -5.99 12.03 -6.21
CA LEU A 83 -5.42 10.88 -5.51
C LEU A 83 -4.20 11.25 -4.66
N ARG A 84 -3.70 12.47 -4.82
CA ARG A 84 -2.51 13.00 -4.11
C ARG A 84 -1.29 12.08 -4.20
N ARG A 85 -1.09 11.49 -5.35
CA ARG A 85 0.00 10.55 -5.61
C ARG A 85 1.00 11.11 -6.63
N LYS A 86 2.19 10.51 -6.65
CA LYS A 86 3.20 10.80 -7.68
C LYS A 86 2.69 10.35 -9.05
N HIS A 87 2.94 11.15 -10.08
CA HIS A 87 2.64 10.76 -11.45
C HIS A 87 3.54 9.62 -11.93
N ILE A 88 2.92 8.62 -12.57
CA ILE A 88 3.62 7.54 -13.27
C ILE A 88 2.93 7.36 -14.62
N ASP A 89 3.69 7.45 -15.69
CA ASP A 89 3.14 7.33 -17.04
C ASP A 89 2.57 5.93 -17.31
N VAL A 90 1.46 5.89 -18.03
CA VAL A 90 0.92 4.65 -18.59
C VAL A 90 1.96 4.00 -19.49
N GLY A 91 2.16 2.70 -19.36
CA GLY A 91 3.17 1.94 -20.06
C GLY A 91 4.51 1.83 -19.33
N THR A 92 4.67 2.52 -18.20
CA THR A 92 5.87 2.37 -17.35
C THR A 92 5.98 0.93 -16.87
N LYS A 93 7.17 0.36 -17.02
CA LYS A 93 7.51 -1.00 -16.61
C LYS A 93 8.22 -0.99 -15.27
N ILE A 94 7.71 -1.79 -14.33
CA ILE A 94 8.26 -1.89 -12.99
C ILE A 94 8.57 -3.34 -12.68
N VAL A 95 9.84 -3.64 -12.39
CA VAL A 95 10.25 -4.97 -11.98
C VAL A 95 9.73 -5.24 -10.57
N VAL A 96 8.96 -6.32 -10.44
CA VAL A 96 8.40 -6.75 -9.15
C VAL A 96 9.30 -7.83 -8.56
N PRO A 97 9.90 -7.57 -7.38
CA PRO A 97 10.60 -8.63 -6.67
C PRO A 97 9.66 -9.81 -6.37
N ASN A 98 10.11 -11.05 -6.53
CA ASN A 98 9.25 -12.22 -6.38
C ASN A 98 8.58 -12.31 -5.01
N HIS A 99 9.26 -11.86 -3.94
CA HIS A 99 8.71 -11.83 -2.58
C HIS A 99 7.66 -10.74 -2.35
N LYS A 100 7.44 -9.86 -3.34
CA LYS A 100 6.38 -8.82 -3.32
C LYS A 100 5.17 -9.16 -4.18
N LEU A 101 5.22 -10.27 -4.90
CA LEU A 101 4.11 -10.76 -5.69
C LEU A 101 3.07 -11.44 -4.79
N LYS A 102 1.84 -10.98 -4.88
CA LYS A 102 0.71 -11.48 -4.10
C LYS A 102 -0.41 -11.97 -5.02
N TYR A 103 -0.87 -13.18 -4.78
CA TYR A 103 -2.05 -13.72 -5.43
C TYR A 103 -3.26 -13.53 -4.51
N ASP A 104 -4.23 -12.78 -4.96
CA ASP A 104 -5.48 -12.56 -4.23
C ASP A 104 -6.68 -12.70 -5.16
N GLN A 105 -7.36 -13.83 -5.04
CA GLN A 105 -8.57 -14.13 -5.82
C GLN A 105 -9.78 -13.32 -5.35
N SER A 106 -9.72 -12.74 -4.15
CA SER A 106 -10.79 -11.92 -3.58
C SER A 106 -10.71 -10.45 -3.98
N ASN A 107 -9.75 -10.07 -4.82
CA ASN A 107 -9.58 -8.70 -5.30
C ASN A 107 -10.88 -8.17 -5.96
N PRO A 108 -11.58 -7.22 -5.30
CA PRO A 108 -12.87 -6.74 -5.80
C PRO A 108 -12.75 -5.65 -6.86
N THR A 109 -11.54 -5.17 -7.14
CA THR A 109 -11.31 -4.01 -8.02
C THR A 109 -11.40 -4.35 -9.50
N GLY A 110 -11.21 -5.60 -9.86
CA GLY A 110 -11.09 -6.03 -11.26
C GLY A 110 -9.78 -5.63 -11.93
N HIS A 111 -8.85 -5.03 -11.21
CA HIS A 111 -7.56 -4.55 -11.71
C HIS A 111 -6.39 -5.30 -11.08
N GLY A 112 -5.28 -5.41 -11.81
CA GLY A 112 -3.98 -5.62 -11.22
C GLY A 112 -3.55 -4.35 -10.50
N ILE A 113 -2.96 -4.48 -9.31
CA ILE A 113 -2.63 -3.32 -8.46
C ILE A 113 -1.19 -3.42 -7.98
N ILE A 114 -0.40 -2.39 -8.27
CA ILE A 114 0.92 -2.24 -7.70
C ILE A 114 0.93 -1.13 -6.65
N PHE A 115 1.51 -1.40 -5.51
CA PHE A 115 1.66 -0.46 -4.40
C PHE A 115 3.10 0.02 -4.35
N LEU A 116 3.29 1.32 -4.50
CA LEU A 116 4.61 1.93 -4.62
C LEU A 116 4.83 3.00 -3.57
N SER A 117 6.03 3.00 -2.98
CA SER A 117 6.49 4.17 -2.22
C SER A 117 6.78 5.34 -3.14
N ARG A 118 6.96 6.54 -2.58
CA ARG A 118 7.41 7.72 -3.35
C ARG A 118 8.79 7.53 -4.00
N GLY A 119 9.60 6.61 -3.49
CA GLY A 119 10.90 6.25 -4.03
C GLY A 119 10.88 5.02 -4.94
N ASP A 120 9.72 4.67 -5.47
CA ASP A 120 9.50 3.54 -6.40
C ASP A 120 9.80 2.15 -5.77
N TYR A 121 9.80 2.05 -4.44
CA TYR A 121 9.87 0.79 -3.75
C TYR A 121 8.53 0.05 -3.86
N VAL A 122 8.55 -1.21 -4.29
CA VAL A 122 7.35 -2.04 -4.40
C VAL A 122 7.01 -2.63 -3.03
N TYR A 123 5.87 -2.23 -2.49
CA TYR A 123 5.33 -2.87 -1.29
C TYR A 123 4.65 -4.19 -1.60
N CYS A 124 3.82 -4.20 -2.62
CA CYS A 124 3.06 -5.36 -3.08
C CYS A 124 2.73 -5.20 -4.56
N TYR A 125 2.59 -6.33 -5.25
CA TYR A 125 1.93 -6.39 -6.54
C TYR A 125 0.88 -7.50 -6.51
N VAL A 126 -0.39 -7.11 -6.59
CA VAL A 126 -1.51 -8.03 -6.80
C VAL A 126 -1.73 -8.14 -8.29
N ALA A 127 -1.32 -9.26 -8.86
CA ALA A 127 -1.51 -9.51 -10.29
C ALA A 127 -3.00 -9.41 -10.66
N PRO A 128 -3.32 -8.99 -11.90
CA PRO A 128 -4.72 -8.94 -12.35
C PRO A 128 -5.38 -10.28 -12.11
N GLY A 129 -6.61 -10.24 -11.60
CA GLY A 129 -7.36 -11.41 -11.18
C GLY A 129 -7.33 -12.49 -12.24
N GLY A 130 -6.61 -13.55 -11.93
CA GLY A 130 -6.43 -14.64 -12.82
C GLY A 130 -7.76 -15.35 -13.05
N VAL A 131 -7.99 -15.52 -14.26
CA VAL A 131 -8.96 -16.50 -14.71
C VAL A 131 -8.34 -17.88 -14.50
#